data_318ccd9de012645cc91ab3106226615b
#
_entry.id   318ccd9de012645cc91ab3106226615b
#
_cell.length_a   1.000
_cell.length_b   1.000
_cell.length_c   1.000
_cell.angle_alpha   90.00
_cell.angle_beta   90.00
_cell.angle_gamma   90.00
#
_symmetry.space_group_name_H-M   'P 1'
#
loop_
_entity.id
_entity.type
_entity.pdbx_description
1 polymer ?
#
loop_
_entity_poly.entity_id
_entity_poly.type
_entity_poly.pdbx_seq_one_letter_code
_entity_poly.pdbx_strand_id
1 'polypeptide(L)'
;IVTGNFSNLAAGYSVRTVQLNTSEELIAACGNEKYKAIVLTAPSRRLADAQTNPKTYSAAELEAITAFNDRGGTVVLAGWSDNYENYDVIQNNPAIKHMAETQNDVLAALGSSLRISDDATYDDVRSAADGVDKWRLYFSSYNMANPLLEGVEVDEEHPYDKMYTERFSHYGGASIYAVDASGNPTSTLPDTVSPAVYGHATTYSVDVDKDGLGGANVPKYAYAENDSRLMVMATEQLEGRGMVVVSGAAFLSNFEVQATISDNGSEKNYSNYKICENLVKYLNPVQITPIGTVNKVTETGYKYTIEGIVTANASGYDKDTAFFDCTYVQDETGGINVFPVAGDFKIGDKVRITGTTAFYQGEIELSVTSIEKLSENNPVEATDVTAAQVNDGSVTGLLVKLKGVVTGIEYANGLVQTILVKDANGDVTRLFIDGYITTQEEVENLRLGCEVEATGLASYDDTFVLEDGTAFAPRIRIRNRADIICGDVVEHVHSFGAWVVVKEPTETETGLKERKCDCGETEQEIIPALGKPDKPTEPSKPTEPTKPGTTPATGDTLNVPVLVAVLVVAAVGIGLLLFFLLRKKKDEKK
;
A
#
# COMPACT_ATOMS: atom_id res chain seq x y z
N ILE A 1 23.07 27.14 4.63
CA ILE A 1 22.45 26.13 3.76
C ILE A 1 20.94 26.28 3.86
N VAL A 2 20.26 26.32 2.72
CA VAL A 2 18.80 26.37 2.67
C VAL A 2 18.29 24.93 2.46
N THR A 3 17.40 24.47 3.35
CA THR A 3 16.91 23.08 3.41
C THR A 3 15.38 22.97 3.32
N GLY A 4 14.72 23.97 2.73
CA GLY A 4 13.26 23.99 2.62
C GLY A 4 12.69 22.80 1.84
N ASN A 5 13.38 22.37 0.77
CA ASN A 5 12.97 21.21 -0.02
C ASN A 5 13.07 19.91 0.79
N PHE A 6 14.14 19.73 1.58
CA PHE A 6 14.25 18.61 2.50
C PHE A 6 13.16 18.65 3.58
N SER A 7 12.85 19.83 4.11
CA SER A 7 11.79 19.99 5.10
C SER A 7 10.41 19.64 4.52
N ASN A 8 10.14 20.02 3.28
CA ASN A 8 8.89 19.68 2.59
C ASN A 8 8.81 18.15 2.32
N LEU A 9 9.91 17.54 1.87
CA LEU A 9 10.01 16.10 1.71
C LEU A 9 9.71 15.38 3.04
N ALA A 10 10.38 15.78 4.12
CA ALA A 10 10.19 15.19 5.45
C ALA A 10 8.74 15.33 5.95
N ALA A 11 8.10 16.47 5.70
CA ALA A 11 6.70 16.69 6.08
C ALA A 11 5.75 15.72 5.35
N GLY A 12 6.04 15.35 4.11
CA GLY A 12 5.29 14.33 3.36
C GLY A 12 5.28 12.95 4.05
N TYR A 13 6.29 12.66 4.87
CA TYR A 13 6.43 11.44 5.70
C TYR A 13 6.10 11.68 7.18
N SER A 14 5.37 12.75 7.51
CA SER A 14 5.02 13.12 8.88
C SER A 14 6.23 13.40 9.80
N VAL A 15 7.37 13.71 9.22
CA VAL A 15 8.58 14.13 9.94
C VAL A 15 8.69 15.65 9.91
N ARG A 16 8.80 16.27 11.08
CA ARG A 16 8.96 17.71 11.22
C ARG A 16 10.43 18.05 11.42
N THR A 17 10.93 19.01 10.66
CA THR A 17 12.25 19.63 10.86
C THR A 17 12.15 20.88 11.73
N VAL A 18 13.17 21.09 12.55
CA VAL A 18 13.31 22.29 13.40
C VAL A 18 14.73 22.81 13.23
N GLN A 19 14.86 24.11 12.96
CA GLN A 19 16.16 24.76 12.92
C GLN A 19 16.60 25.13 14.34
N LEU A 20 17.84 24.78 14.69
CA LEU A 20 18.48 25.15 15.95
C LEU A 20 19.50 26.27 15.70
N ASN A 21 19.55 27.28 16.54
CA ASN A 21 20.38 28.46 16.33
C ASN A 21 21.42 28.68 17.44
N THR A 22 21.27 27.99 18.58
CA THR A 22 22.16 28.14 19.73
C THR A 22 22.67 26.79 20.26
N SER A 23 23.75 26.84 21.03
CA SER A 23 24.28 25.68 21.75
C SER A 23 23.30 25.09 22.73
N GLU A 24 22.57 25.96 23.44
CA GLU A 24 21.55 25.54 24.41
C GLU A 24 20.40 24.79 23.73
N GLU A 25 19.93 25.28 22.57
CA GLU A 25 18.92 24.60 21.76
C GLU A 25 19.39 23.23 21.28
N LEU A 26 20.66 23.13 20.83
CA LEU A 26 21.26 21.86 20.41
C LEU A 26 21.31 20.84 21.57
N ILE A 27 21.84 21.26 22.72
CA ILE A 27 21.92 20.41 23.92
C ILE A 27 20.51 19.96 24.36
N ALA A 28 19.55 20.89 24.38
CA ALA A 28 18.16 20.58 24.74
C ALA A 28 17.51 19.61 23.74
N ALA A 29 17.76 19.78 22.45
CA ALA A 29 17.27 18.87 21.42
C ALA A 29 17.88 17.46 21.57
N CYS A 30 19.18 17.38 21.83
CA CYS A 30 19.87 16.11 22.12
C CYS A 30 19.24 15.37 23.30
N GLY A 31 18.77 16.06 24.33
CA GLY A 31 18.08 15.46 25.49
C GLY A 31 16.62 15.06 25.23
N ASN A 32 16.01 15.43 24.11
CA ASN A 32 14.59 15.26 23.85
C ASN A 32 14.33 14.02 22.96
N GLU A 33 13.59 13.04 23.47
CA GLU A 33 13.27 11.77 22.77
C GLU A 33 12.40 11.94 21.52
N LYS A 34 11.76 13.11 21.34
CA LYS A 34 10.97 13.39 20.12
C LYS A 34 11.86 13.55 18.88
N TYR A 35 13.10 14.00 19.05
CA TYR A 35 14.02 14.09 17.92
C TYR A 35 14.62 12.74 17.61
N LYS A 36 14.61 12.38 16.32
CA LYS A 36 15.14 11.10 15.80
C LYS A 36 16.46 11.29 15.07
N ALA A 37 16.72 12.49 14.60
CA ALA A 37 17.98 12.85 13.94
C ALA A 37 18.42 14.27 14.31
N ILE A 38 19.72 14.48 14.24
CA ILE A 38 20.37 15.77 14.25
C ILE A 38 21.18 15.91 12.97
N VAL A 39 21.00 17.02 12.25
CA VAL A 39 21.74 17.34 11.04
C VAL A 39 22.72 18.48 11.35
N LEU A 40 24.00 18.19 11.19
CA LEU A 40 25.11 19.12 11.41
C LEU A 40 25.73 19.44 10.05
N THR A 41 25.55 20.67 9.60
CA THR A 41 26.17 21.15 8.35
C THR A 41 27.52 21.79 8.63
N ALA A 42 28.40 21.80 7.63
CA ALA A 42 29.69 22.45 7.74
C ALA A 42 29.54 23.91 8.22
N PRO A 43 30.27 24.33 9.24
CA PRO A 43 30.25 25.71 9.71
C PRO A 43 30.89 26.62 8.67
N SER A 44 30.24 27.73 8.33
CA SER A 44 30.80 28.66 7.35
C SER A 44 32.10 29.30 7.84
N ARG A 45 33.06 29.38 6.95
CA ARG A 45 34.33 30.14 7.14
C ARG A 45 34.45 31.36 6.21
N ARG A 46 33.41 31.63 5.39
CA ARG A 46 33.43 32.71 4.39
C ARG A 46 32.91 34.04 4.91
N LEU A 47 31.93 34.02 5.80
CA LEU A 47 31.33 35.25 6.33
C LEU A 47 32.29 35.88 7.34
N ALA A 48 32.34 37.23 7.40
CA ALA A 48 33.20 37.98 8.30
C ALA A 48 33.02 37.54 9.77
N ASP A 49 31.77 37.34 10.21
CA ASP A 49 31.47 36.88 11.58
C ASP A 49 31.98 35.47 11.85
N ALA A 50 31.88 34.58 10.85
CA ALA A 50 32.41 33.21 10.97
C ALA A 50 33.95 33.14 10.96
N GLN A 51 34.61 34.17 10.41
CA GLN A 51 36.08 34.30 10.43
C GLN A 51 36.57 34.83 11.76
N THR A 52 35.81 35.72 12.41
CA THR A 52 36.17 36.30 13.69
C THR A 52 35.72 35.47 14.90
N ASN A 53 34.63 34.75 14.77
CA ASN A 53 34.08 33.84 15.78
C ASN A 53 33.61 32.55 15.14
N PRO A 54 34.54 31.71 14.66
CA PRO A 54 34.17 30.47 13.97
C PRO A 54 33.48 29.49 14.91
N LYS A 55 32.36 28.89 14.45
CA LYS A 55 31.68 27.83 15.19
C LYS A 55 32.64 26.65 15.43
N THR A 56 32.73 26.26 16.68
CA THR A 56 33.32 25.00 17.15
C THR A 56 32.34 24.34 18.10
N TYR A 57 32.51 23.05 18.37
CA TYR A 57 31.66 22.35 19.34
C TYR A 57 32.32 22.35 20.72
N SER A 58 31.60 22.82 21.73
CA SER A 58 32.01 22.72 23.13
C SER A 58 31.95 21.27 23.62
N ALA A 59 32.67 20.98 24.71
CA ALA A 59 32.63 19.64 25.34
C ALA A 59 31.18 19.23 25.70
N ALA A 60 30.34 20.16 26.16
CA ALA A 60 28.95 19.90 26.51
C ALA A 60 28.08 19.56 25.29
N GLU A 61 28.33 20.21 24.13
CA GLU A 61 27.65 19.86 22.89
C GLU A 61 28.07 18.49 22.38
N LEU A 62 29.37 18.18 22.42
CA LEU A 62 29.89 16.86 22.01
C LEU A 62 29.34 15.74 22.88
N GLU A 63 29.30 15.94 24.20
CA GLU A 63 28.70 14.99 25.15
C GLU A 63 27.21 14.80 24.87
N ALA A 64 26.46 15.88 24.64
CA ALA A 64 25.03 15.80 24.31
C ALA A 64 24.76 15.08 22.99
N ILE A 65 25.54 15.34 21.93
CA ILE A 65 25.43 14.65 20.64
C ILE A 65 25.78 13.18 20.79
N THR A 66 26.81 12.84 21.57
CA THR A 66 27.19 11.44 21.84
C THR A 66 26.07 10.71 22.56
N ALA A 67 25.53 11.30 23.65
CA ALA A 67 24.41 10.71 24.38
C ALA A 67 23.13 10.57 23.52
N PHE A 68 22.93 11.50 22.58
CA PHE A 68 21.85 11.38 21.59
C PHE A 68 22.03 10.15 20.68
N ASN A 69 23.24 9.93 20.17
CA ASN A 69 23.54 8.77 19.34
C ASN A 69 23.49 7.46 20.14
N ASP A 70 23.99 7.45 21.38
CA ASP A 70 23.97 6.28 22.29
C ASP A 70 22.55 5.75 22.55
N ARG A 71 21.54 6.64 22.55
CA ARG A 71 20.14 6.23 22.70
C ARG A 71 19.43 5.91 21.37
N GLY A 72 20.15 5.77 20.27
CA GLY A 72 19.60 5.42 18.95
C GLY A 72 19.29 6.60 18.02
N GLY A 73 19.66 7.83 18.40
CA GLY A 73 19.47 9.01 17.55
C GLY A 73 20.44 9.02 16.37
N THR A 74 19.96 9.30 15.17
CA THR A 74 20.79 9.40 13.97
C THR A 74 21.52 10.74 13.92
N VAL A 75 22.82 10.72 13.67
CA VAL A 75 23.62 11.95 13.49
C VAL A 75 24.05 12.05 12.02
N VAL A 76 23.67 13.14 11.37
CA VAL A 76 24.00 13.41 9.96
C VAL A 76 24.97 14.55 9.89
N LEU A 77 26.14 14.32 9.30
CA LEU A 77 27.12 15.34 9.01
C LEU A 77 27.19 15.59 7.50
N ALA A 78 26.96 16.83 7.12
CA ALA A 78 27.03 17.30 5.74
C ALA A 78 28.17 18.31 5.62
N GLY A 79 29.25 17.87 4.98
CA GLY A 79 30.47 18.63 4.80
C GLY A 79 30.40 19.67 3.69
N TRP A 80 31.54 20.30 3.49
CA TRP A 80 31.81 21.16 2.35
C TRP A 80 33.31 21.20 2.10
N SER A 81 33.75 21.51 0.90
CA SER A 81 35.17 21.54 0.58
C SER A 81 35.88 22.78 1.14
N ASP A 82 37.18 22.67 1.30
CA ASP A 82 38.10 23.75 1.65
C ASP A 82 38.05 24.92 0.68
N ASN A 83 37.61 24.75 -0.58
CA ASN A 83 37.29 25.85 -1.51
C ASN A 83 36.36 26.93 -0.91
N TYR A 84 35.59 26.60 0.10
CA TYR A 84 34.65 27.50 0.77
C TYR A 84 35.21 28.12 2.03
N GLU A 85 36.47 27.90 2.31
CA GLU A 85 37.18 28.57 3.40
C GLU A 85 37.83 29.86 2.92
N ASN A 86 38.16 30.76 3.85
CA ASN A 86 38.90 31.95 3.55
C ASN A 86 40.38 31.74 3.93
N TYR A 87 41.16 31.44 2.96
CA TYR A 87 42.58 31.10 3.13
C TYR A 87 43.37 32.20 3.87
N ASP A 88 43.15 33.48 3.56
CA ASP A 88 43.89 34.56 4.16
C ASP A 88 43.64 34.68 5.67
N VAL A 89 42.47 34.27 6.13
CA VAL A 89 42.12 34.29 7.55
C VAL A 89 42.62 33.04 8.26
N ILE A 90 42.41 31.87 7.69
CA ILE A 90 42.77 30.59 8.33
C ILE A 90 44.27 30.41 8.36
N GLN A 91 44.96 30.63 7.25
CA GLN A 91 46.43 30.56 7.20
C GLN A 91 47.16 31.51 8.17
N ASN A 92 46.59 32.70 8.39
CA ASN A 92 47.18 33.68 9.31
C ASN A 92 46.71 33.54 10.77
N ASN A 93 45.72 32.64 11.03
CA ASN A 93 45.22 32.38 12.37
C ASN A 93 45.04 30.89 12.64
N PRO A 94 46.10 30.15 13.00
CA PRO A 94 46.09 28.72 13.24
C PRO A 94 45.20 28.30 14.44
N ALA A 95 44.61 29.25 15.15
CA ALA A 95 43.62 28.95 16.18
C ALA A 95 42.21 28.72 15.62
N ILE A 96 41.98 29.06 14.35
CA ILE A 96 40.70 28.79 13.66
C ILE A 96 40.77 27.41 13.04
N LYS A 97 39.97 26.48 13.57
CA LYS A 97 39.80 25.14 12.98
C LYS A 97 39.17 25.22 11.61
N HIS A 98 39.61 24.37 10.71
CA HIS A 98 38.96 24.11 9.41
C HIS A 98 37.53 23.59 9.58
N MET A 99 36.72 23.69 8.55
CA MET A 99 35.34 23.15 8.56
C MET A 99 35.34 21.64 8.80
N ALA A 100 36.22 20.93 8.09
CA ALA A 100 36.37 19.49 8.23
C ALA A 100 36.83 19.09 9.65
N GLU A 101 37.84 19.76 10.21
CA GLU A 101 38.28 19.51 11.57
C GLU A 101 37.18 19.69 12.61
N THR A 102 36.36 20.77 12.48
CA THR A 102 35.25 21.03 13.38
C THR A 102 34.20 19.91 13.34
N GLN A 103 33.89 19.38 12.16
CA GLN A 103 32.97 18.25 12.03
C GLN A 103 33.60 16.93 12.50
N ASN A 104 34.91 16.78 12.29
CA ASN A 104 35.67 15.61 12.75
C ASN A 104 35.77 15.53 14.29
N ASP A 105 35.71 16.66 15.02
CA ASP A 105 35.55 16.66 16.47
C ASP A 105 34.28 15.91 16.91
N VAL A 106 33.17 16.11 16.18
CA VAL A 106 31.92 15.37 16.44
C VAL A 106 32.08 13.88 16.11
N LEU A 107 32.64 13.55 14.95
CA LEU A 107 32.86 12.16 14.56
C LEU A 107 33.79 11.42 15.53
N ALA A 108 34.84 12.11 16.02
CA ALA A 108 35.75 11.55 17.03
C ALA A 108 35.03 11.34 18.38
N ALA A 109 34.21 12.29 18.82
CA ALA A 109 33.40 12.16 20.05
C ALA A 109 32.41 11.00 19.97
N LEU A 110 31.79 10.78 18.81
CA LEU A 110 30.91 9.64 18.55
C LEU A 110 31.67 8.30 18.53
N GLY A 111 33.00 8.30 18.45
CA GLY A 111 33.79 7.10 18.20
C GLY A 111 33.62 6.55 16.78
N SER A 112 33.18 7.37 15.85
CA SER A 112 33.02 7.03 14.44
C SER A 112 34.40 6.82 13.79
N SER A 113 34.48 5.84 12.91
CA SER A 113 35.67 5.59 12.07
C SER A 113 35.71 6.50 10.83
N LEU A 114 34.64 7.25 10.56
CA LEU A 114 34.57 8.15 9.40
C LEU A 114 35.13 9.53 9.72
N ARG A 115 35.74 10.17 8.71
CA ARG A 115 36.22 11.55 8.74
C ARG A 115 35.89 12.25 7.44
N ILE A 116 35.61 13.54 7.50
CA ILE A 116 35.54 14.43 6.34
C ILE A 116 36.95 14.91 6.05
N SER A 117 37.37 14.86 4.80
CA SER A 117 38.69 15.33 4.38
C SER A 117 38.66 16.87 4.28
N ASP A 118 39.79 17.47 4.61
CA ASP A 118 40.06 18.88 4.35
C ASP A 118 40.58 19.01 2.92
N ASP A 119 39.65 18.94 1.96
CA ASP A 119 39.96 18.92 0.53
C ASP A 119 38.81 19.41 -0.32
N ALA A 120 39.05 19.46 -1.63
CA ALA A 120 38.00 19.53 -2.64
C ALA A 120 38.10 18.31 -3.58
N THR A 121 36.96 17.73 -3.92
CA THR A 121 36.89 16.70 -4.97
C THR A 121 36.78 17.33 -6.35
N TYR A 122 37.69 16.94 -7.25
CA TYR A 122 37.77 17.45 -8.63
C TYR A 122 37.73 16.29 -9.64
N ASP A 123 37.25 16.60 -10.85
CA ASP A 123 37.30 15.68 -11.98
C ASP A 123 37.50 16.47 -13.28
N ASP A 124 38.61 16.27 -13.96
CA ASP A 124 38.93 16.95 -15.20
C ASP A 124 38.19 16.35 -16.41
N VAL A 125 37.65 15.15 -16.29
CA VAL A 125 37.05 14.38 -17.38
C VAL A 125 35.53 14.37 -17.28
N ARG A 126 35.00 14.29 -16.05
CA ARG A 126 33.58 13.99 -15.77
C ARG A 126 32.91 15.03 -14.89
N SER A 127 33.25 16.28 -15.08
CA SER A 127 32.60 17.41 -14.42
C SER A 127 31.44 17.95 -15.27
N ALA A 128 30.60 18.78 -14.65
CA ALA A 128 29.36 19.30 -15.26
C ALA A 128 29.56 20.14 -16.54
N ALA A 129 30.77 20.65 -16.79
CA ALA A 129 31.05 21.53 -17.91
C ALA A 129 32.35 21.10 -18.63
N ASP A 130 32.45 19.82 -18.97
CA ASP A 130 33.58 19.26 -19.77
C ASP A 130 34.96 19.70 -19.25
N GLY A 131 35.14 19.68 -17.91
CA GLY A 131 36.39 20.06 -17.25
C GLY A 131 36.55 21.55 -16.94
N VAL A 132 35.57 22.40 -17.26
CA VAL A 132 35.60 23.85 -16.91
C VAL A 132 35.24 24.05 -15.43
N ASP A 133 34.17 23.41 -14.96
CA ASP A 133 33.73 23.45 -13.56
C ASP A 133 34.10 22.15 -12.83
N LYS A 134 35.38 21.93 -12.63
CA LYS A 134 35.97 20.66 -12.13
C LYS A 134 35.40 20.18 -10.78
N TRP A 135 34.82 21.07 -9.99
CA TRP A 135 34.23 20.80 -8.67
C TRP A 135 32.71 20.58 -8.70
N ARG A 136 32.06 20.73 -9.88
CA ARG A 136 30.64 20.47 -10.06
C ARG A 136 30.47 19.04 -10.55
N LEU A 137 30.26 18.13 -9.60
CA LEU A 137 30.31 16.70 -9.86
C LEU A 137 28.92 16.06 -9.67
N TYR A 138 28.65 15.08 -10.51
CA TYR A 138 27.44 14.28 -10.50
C TYR A 138 27.82 12.79 -10.59
N PHE A 139 27.67 12.08 -9.47
CA PHE A 139 28.13 10.70 -9.36
C PHE A 139 27.00 9.70 -9.60
N SER A 140 27.37 8.58 -10.27
CA SER A 140 26.52 7.39 -10.45
C SER A 140 27.18 6.13 -9.88
N SER A 141 28.25 6.29 -9.12
CA SER A 141 29.01 5.18 -8.53
C SER A 141 28.46 4.85 -7.14
N TYR A 142 27.46 3.97 -7.09
CA TYR A 142 26.72 3.62 -5.89
C TYR A 142 27.13 2.26 -5.34
N ASN A 143 27.13 2.12 -4.02
CA ASN A 143 27.06 0.82 -3.35
C ASN A 143 25.61 0.50 -3.02
N MET A 144 24.92 -0.22 -3.91
CA MET A 144 23.50 -0.53 -3.79
C MET A 144 23.14 -1.37 -2.57
N ALA A 145 24.10 -1.90 -1.83
CA ALA A 145 23.87 -2.57 -0.54
C ALA A 145 23.63 -1.58 0.62
N ASN A 146 23.93 -0.29 0.43
CA ASN A 146 23.68 0.71 1.46
C ASN A 146 22.16 1.02 1.56
N PRO A 147 21.56 1.01 2.76
CA PRO A 147 20.11 1.18 2.93
C PRO A 147 19.57 2.53 2.45
N LEU A 148 20.42 3.57 2.38
CA LEU A 148 19.99 4.87 1.86
C LEU A 148 19.84 4.90 0.33
N LEU A 149 20.27 3.83 -0.36
CA LEU A 149 20.18 3.73 -1.83
C LEU A 149 19.04 2.85 -2.32
N GLU A 150 18.15 2.40 -1.45
CA GLU A 150 16.99 1.61 -1.85
C GLU A 150 16.15 2.38 -2.89
N GLY A 151 15.94 1.75 -4.07
CA GLY A 151 15.18 2.33 -5.18
C GLY A 151 15.86 3.55 -5.84
N VAL A 152 17.15 3.79 -5.61
CA VAL A 152 17.95 4.69 -6.44
C VAL A 152 18.20 3.99 -7.77
N GLU A 153 17.83 4.66 -8.85
CA GLU A 153 18.08 4.16 -10.21
C GLU A 153 19.47 4.55 -10.67
N VAL A 154 20.04 3.76 -11.56
CA VAL A 154 21.34 4.03 -12.20
C VAL A 154 21.11 4.05 -13.71
N ASP A 155 21.34 5.19 -14.33
CA ASP A 155 21.33 5.29 -15.78
C ASP A 155 22.68 4.81 -16.35
N GLU A 156 22.69 3.59 -16.86
CA GLU A 156 23.89 2.98 -17.45
C GLU A 156 24.19 3.52 -18.85
N GLU A 157 23.19 4.01 -19.56
CA GLU A 157 23.31 4.52 -20.93
C GLU A 157 23.99 5.90 -20.96
N HIS A 158 23.65 6.77 -19.96
CA HIS A 158 24.16 8.13 -19.89
C HIS A 158 24.87 8.41 -18.56
N PRO A 159 25.89 7.63 -18.18
CA PRO A 159 26.47 7.64 -16.84
C PRO A 159 27.12 8.98 -16.44
N TYR A 160 27.24 9.94 -17.33
CA TYR A 160 27.93 11.21 -17.09
C TYR A 160 27.14 12.46 -17.48
N ASP A 161 25.92 12.30 -17.99
CA ASP A 161 25.11 13.43 -18.40
C ASP A 161 24.35 14.01 -17.19
N LYS A 162 24.61 15.27 -16.89
CA LYS A 162 23.96 16.04 -15.82
C LYS A 162 22.45 16.23 -16.01
N MET A 163 21.94 15.98 -17.21
CA MET A 163 20.52 16.15 -17.53
C MET A 163 19.64 15.02 -16.99
N TYR A 164 20.23 13.91 -16.56
CA TYR A 164 19.49 12.74 -16.06
C TYR A 164 19.37 12.77 -14.54
N THR A 165 18.27 12.23 -14.01
CA THR A 165 17.91 12.28 -12.58
C THR A 165 18.67 11.30 -11.71
N GLU A 166 19.28 10.29 -12.30
CA GLU A 166 19.95 9.17 -11.63
C GLU A 166 21.38 9.52 -11.21
N ARG A 167 21.62 10.75 -10.75
CA ARG A 167 22.92 11.26 -10.36
C ARG A 167 22.89 11.83 -8.95
N PHE A 168 23.87 11.49 -8.16
CA PHE A 168 24.13 12.15 -6.90
C PHE A 168 24.88 13.46 -7.15
N SER A 169 24.24 14.58 -6.89
CA SER A 169 24.86 15.88 -6.98
C SER A 169 25.79 16.10 -5.80
N HIS A 170 27.05 16.37 -6.10
CA HIS A 170 28.15 16.60 -5.16
C HIS A 170 28.85 17.93 -5.49
N TYR A 171 28.10 19.02 -5.35
CA TYR A 171 28.59 20.35 -5.70
C TYR A 171 29.49 20.92 -4.61
N GLY A 172 30.74 21.21 -4.97
CA GLY A 172 31.72 21.81 -4.06
C GLY A 172 31.92 20.99 -2.79
N GLY A 173 31.94 19.69 -2.90
CA GLY A 173 32.10 18.77 -1.78
C GLY A 173 33.54 18.34 -1.56
N ALA A 174 33.81 17.89 -0.34
CA ALA A 174 35.01 17.20 0.08
C ALA A 174 34.91 15.70 -0.14
N SER A 175 36.01 14.98 -0.08
CA SER A 175 36.01 13.53 0.10
C SER A 175 35.79 13.16 1.57
N ILE A 176 35.49 11.88 1.81
CA ILE A 176 35.45 11.31 3.17
C ILE A 176 36.33 10.07 3.23
N TYR A 177 36.83 9.77 4.41
CA TYR A 177 37.73 8.62 4.60
C TYR A 177 37.48 7.94 5.95
N ALA A 178 38.00 6.71 6.07
CA ALA A 178 37.98 5.98 7.32
C ALA A 178 39.34 6.09 8.03
N VAL A 179 39.30 6.00 9.38
CA VAL A 179 40.48 5.91 10.24
C VAL A 179 40.52 4.55 10.94
N ASP A 180 41.75 4.09 11.22
CA ASP A 180 41.99 2.93 12.06
C ASP A 180 41.76 3.22 13.56
N ALA A 181 41.93 2.21 14.41
CA ALA A 181 41.78 2.35 15.86
C ALA A 181 42.75 3.35 16.50
N SER A 182 43.83 3.75 15.80
CA SER A 182 44.80 4.74 16.22
C SER A 182 44.46 6.16 15.70
N GLY A 183 43.41 6.29 14.89
CA GLY A 183 42.97 7.53 14.27
C GLY A 183 43.70 7.87 12.96
N ASN A 184 44.51 6.95 12.41
CA ASN A 184 45.22 7.19 11.14
C ASN A 184 44.31 6.83 9.95
N PRO A 185 44.40 7.58 8.82
CA PRO A 185 43.72 7.23 7.59
C PRO A 185 44.03 5.79 7.14
N THR A 186 42.99 5.06 6.76
CA THR A 186 43.11 3.67 6.31
C THR A 186 42.33 3.41 5.05
N SER A 187 42.84 2.58 4.15
CA SER A 187 42.13 2.09 2.96
C SER A 187 41.29 0.84 3.24
N THR A 188 41.33 0.30 4.45
CA THR A 188 40.52 -0.81 4.91
C THR A 188 39.31 -0.27 5.65
N LEU A 189 38.10 -0.55 5.15
CA LEU A 189 36.86 -0.13 5.80
C LEU A 189 36.57 -1.05 7.00
N PRO A 190 36.24 -0.46 8.18
CA PRO A 190 35.67 -1.22 9.26
C PRO A 190 34.31 -1.84 8.85
N ASP A 191 33.94 -2.97 9.43
CA ASP A 191 32.68 -3.67 9.14
C ASP A 191 31.42 -2.82 9.50
N THR A 192 31.59 -1.82 10.37
CA THR A 192 30.52 -0.87 10.74
C THR A 192 30.24 0.16 9.66
N VAL A 193 31.18 0.37 8.72
CA VAL A 193 31.09 1.40 7.68
C VAL A 193 30.54 0.82 6.38
N SER A 194 29.49 1.41 5.88
CA SER A 194 28.93 1.12 4.56
C SER A 194 29.05 2.35 3.66
N PRO A 195 29.94 2.35 2.67
CA PRO A 195 29.95 3.40 1.65
C PRO A 195 28.57 3.50 0.98
N ALA A 196 28.15 4.70 0.63
CA ALA A 196 26.95 4.93 -0.17
C ALA A 196 27.32 5.38 -1.58
N VAL A 197 28.07 6.46 -1.69
CA VAL A 197 28.44 7.07 -2.97
C VAL A 197 29.93 7.22 -3.08
N TYR A 198 30.47 6.83 -4.22
CA TYR A 198 31.86 7.02 -4.60
C TYR A 198 31.97 8.07 -5.72
N GLY A 199 33.13 8.70 -5.82
CA GLY A 199 33.53 9.45 -7.01
C GLY A 199 33.69 8.54 -8.24
N HIS A 200 33.89 9.13 -9.40
CA HIS A 200 34.29 8.39 -10.59
C HIS A 200 35.75 7.87 -10.46
N ALA A 201 36.14 6.96 -11.33
CA ALA A 201 37.53 6.48 -11.37
C ALA A 201 38.55 7.60 -11.63
N THR A 202 38.09 8.68 -12.32
CA THR A 202 38.90 9.87 -12.64
C THR A 202 38.88 10.95 -11.56
N THR A 203 37.97 10.83 -10.58
CA THR A 203 37.86 11.81 -9.48
C THR A 203 39.10 11.76 -8.57
N TYR A 204 39.60 12.92 -8.19
CA TYR A 204 40.75 13.08 -7.33
C TYR A 204 40.50 14.18 -6.28
N SER A 205 41.26 14.07 -5.18
CA SER A 205 41.25 15.03 -4.09
C SER A 205 42.30 16.11 -4.34
N VAL A 206 41.98 17.35 -4.02
CA VAL A 206 42.85 18.52 -4.13
C VAL A 206 42.90 19.21 -2.76
N ASP A 207 44.10 19.39 -2.26
CA ASP A 207 44.42 20.28 -1.15
C ASP A 207 44.47 21.72 -1.73
N VAL A 208 43.39 22.47 -1.60
CA VAL A 208 43.24 23.77 -2.28
C VAL A 208 43.97 24.87 -1.51
N ASP A 209 43.97 24.79 -0.19
CA ASP A 209 44.63 25.80 0.67
C ASP A 209 46.11 25.49 0.95
N LYS A 210 46.56 24.30 0.57
CA LYS A 210 47.96 23.86 0.62
C LYS A 210 48.55 23.76 2.04
N ASP A 211 47.71 23.34 2.97
CA ASP A 211 48.09 23.11 4.35
C ASP A 211 48.69 21.71 4.58
N GLY A 212 48.61 20.84 3.58
CA GLY A 212 49.12 19.45 3.61
C GLY A 212 48.08 18.43 4.07
N LEU A 213 46.85 18.87 4.37
CA LEU A 213 45.75 17.99 4.67
C LEU A 213 44.98 17.67 3.36
N GLY A 214 44.42 16.48 3.23
CA GLY A 214 43.73 16.07 2.00
C GLY A 214 44.67 15.73 0.82
N GLY A 215 44.23 16.01 -0.40
CA GLY A 215 45.01 15.80 -1.63
C GLY A 215 45.32 14.34 -1.91
N ALA A 216 46.55 14.09 -2.38
CA ALA A 216 46.96 12.74 -2.80
C ALA A 216 47.05 11.70 -1.65
N ASN A 217 47.00 12.13 -0.41
CA ASN A 217 47.08 11.28 0.77
C ASN A 217 45.73 10.70 1.20
N VAL A 218 44.60 11.14 0.60
CA VAL A 218 43.27 10.63 0.93
C VAL A 218 43.14 9.18 0.44
N PRO A 219 42.73 8.24 1.31
CA PRO A 219 42.56 6.86 0.92
C PRO A 219 41.47 6.67 -0.14
N LYS A 220 41.71 5.72 -1.04
CA LYS A 220 40.68 5.22 -1.98
C LYS A 220 40.24 3.83 -1.53
N TYR A 221 38.99 3.54 -1.78
CA TYR A 221 38.31 2.30 -1.35
C TYR A 221 37.88 1.47 -2.55
N ALA A 222 37.93 0.14 -2.39
CA ALA A 222 37.52 -0.80 -3.40
C ALA A 222 36.05 -0.52 -3.82
N TYR A 223 35.85 -0.31 -5.11
CA TYR A 223 34.52 -0.13 -5.74
C TYR A 223 34.15 -1.36 -6.58
N ALA A 224 35.11 -1.86 -7.35
CA ALA A 224 35.02 -3.08 -8.15
C ALA A 224 36.37 -3.77 -8.16
N GLU A 225 36.47 -4.92 -8.84
CA GLU A 225 37.73 -5.61 -9.02
C GLU A 225 38.75 -4.69 -9.74
N ASN A 226 39.88 -4.43 -9.08
CA ASN A 226 40.95 -3.53 -9.56
C ASN A 226 40.52 -2.05 -9.75
N ASP A 227 39.41 -1.62 -9.15
CA ASP A 227 38.95 -0.24 -9.17
C ASP A 227 38.75 0.27 -7.74
N SER A 228 39.54 1.26 -7.35
CA SER A 228 39.43 1.94 -6.06
C SER A 228 39.19 3.42 -6.26
N ARG A 229 38.18 3.96 -5.55
CA ARG A 229 37.70 5.32 -5.70
C ARG A 229 37.66 6.08 -4.40
N LEU A 230 37.63 7.41 -4.49
CA LEU A 230 37.31 8.25 -3.35
C LEU A 230 35.88 7.96 -2.89
N MET A 231 35.65 7.95 -1.61
CA MET A 231 34.33 7.89 -0.99
C MET A 231 33.84 9.33 -0.72
N VAL A 232 32.59 9.62 -1.02
CA VAL A 232 32.01 10.96 -0.85
C VAL A 232 30.77 10.96 0.05
N MET A 233 30.15 9.79 0.24
CA MET A 233 29.08 9.59 1.23
C MET A 233 29.15 8.17 1.78
N ALA A 234 28.92 8.01 3.08
CA ALA A 234 28.85 6.72 3.77
C ALA A 234 27.91 6.80 4.97
N THR A 235 27.49 5.62 5.41
CA THR A 235 26.84 5.42 6.71
C THR A 235 27.72 4.57 7.61
N GLU A 236 27.64 4.77 8.91
CA GLU A 236 28.26 3.90 9.90
C GLU A 236 27.22 3.51 10.96
N GLN A 237 27.14 2.20 11.22
CA GLN A 237 26.25 1.65 12.24
C GLN A 237 27.10 1.18 13.42
N LEU A 238 27.20 2.02 14.44
CA LEU A 238 27.86 1.66 15.68
C LEU A 238 26.96 0.70 16.48
N GLU A 239 27.56 -0.29 17.15
CA GLU A 239 26.81 -1.32 17.88
C GLU A 239 25.97 -0.71 19.01
N GLY A 240 24.66 -0.99 18.99
CA GLY A 240 23.70 -0.50 19.98
C GLY A 240 23.40 1.00 19.92
N ARG A 241 23.87 1.73 18.92
CA ARG A 241 23.73 3.17 18.76
C ARG A 241 22.92 3.55 17.52
N GLY A 242 22.65 4.83 17.37
CA GLY A 242 22.05 5.38 16.15
C GLY A 242 23.02 5.40 14.98
N MET A 243 22.49 5.42 13.77
CA MET A 243 23.27 5.53 12.54
C MET A 243 23.99 6.87 12.48
N VAL A 244 25.23 6.86 11.99
CA VAL A 244 25.98 8.05 11.61
C VAL A 244 26.00 8.14 10.09
N VAL A 245 25.56 9.27 9.53
CA VAL A 245 25.56 9.54 8.08
C VAL A 245 26.59 10.66 7.82
N VAL A 246 27.55 10.40 6.96
CA VAL A 246 28.58 11.36 6.61
C VAL A 246 28.59 11.58 5.11
N SER A 247 28.51 12.85 4.70
CA SER A 247 28.69 13.27 3.31
C SER A 247 29.68 14.42 3.23
N GLY A 248 30.57 14.38 2.26
CA GLY A 248 31.50 15.48 1.97
C GLY A 248 30.81 16.71 1.36
N ALA A 249 29.53 16.62 1.01
CA ALA A 249 28.74 17.73 0.48
C ALA A 249 27.43 17.90 1.24
N ALA A 250 26.83 19.06 1.09
CA ALA A 250 25.55 19.42 1.69
C ALA A 250 24.35 18.75 0.95
N PHE A 251 24.37 17.43 0.86
CA PHE A 251 23.49 16.58 0.01
C PHE A 251 21.99 16.81 0.20
N LEU A 252 21.59 17.41 1.33
CA LEU A 252 20.18 17.71 1.69
C LEU A 252 19.82 19.18 1.47
N SER A 253 20.70 19.97 0.84
CA SER A 253 20.39 21.37 0.51
C SER A 253 19.33 21.46 -0.59
N ASN A 254 18.71 22.63 -0.74
CA ASN A 254 17.72 22.85 -1.79
C ASN A 254 18.26 22.56 -3.19
N PHE A 255 19.54 22.86 -3.42
CA PHE A 255 20.18 22.59 -4.71
C PHE A 255 20.30 21.10 -5.01
N GLU A 256 20.52 20.28 -3.99
CA GLU A 256 20.83 18.89 -4.13
C GLU A 256 19.56 18.01 -4.08
N VAL A 257 18.57 18.40 -3.26
CA VAL A 257 17.33 17.64 -3.13
C VAL A 257 16.40 17.86 -4.33
N GLN A 258 16.39 19.06 -4.87
CA GLN A 258 15.55 19.38 -6.01
C GLN A 258 16.33 20.26 -6.98
N ALA A 259 16.63 19.70 -8.15
CA ALA A 259 17.38 20.40 -9.19
C ALA A 259 16.52 21.48 -9.87
N THR A 260 16.29 22.57 -9.17
CA THR A 260 15.83 23.83 -9.79
C THR A 260 16.98 24.60 -10.41
N ILE A 261 18.14 23.98 -10.54
CA ILE A 261 19.29 24.64 -11.11
C ILE A 261 18.99 24.89 -12.58
N SER A 262 19.05 26.16 -12.90
CA SER A 262 18.79 26.83 -14.18
C SER A 262 19.60 26.33 -15.38
N ASP A 263 20.33 25.25 -15.26
CA ASP A 263 21.18 24.77 -16.35
C ASP A 263 20.40 24.28 -17.56
N ASN A 264 19.09 23.98 -17.46
CA ASN A 264 18.22 23.73 -18.61
C ASN A 264 16.70 23.76 -18.30
N GLY A 265 16.25 24.36 -17.20
CA GLY A 265 14.82 24.55 -16.95
C GLY A 265 14.01 23.26 -16.68
N SER A 266 14.66 22.15 -16.35
CA SER A 266 13.97 20.92 -16.01
C SER A 266 13.91 20.76 -14.49
N GLU A 267 12.71 20.62 -13.95
CA GLU A 267 12.43 20.24 -12.58
C GLU A 267 12.73 18.73 -12.38
N LYS A 268 14.00 18.34 -12.49
CA LYS A 268 14.40 16.95 -12.27
C LYS A 268 15.02 16.80 -10.89
N ASN A 269 14.60 15.77 -10.17
CA ASN A 269 15.20 15.41 -8.88
C ASN A 269 16.48 14.62 -9.11
N TYR A 270 17.56 14.98 -8.41
CA TYR A 270 18.74 14.14 -8.30
C TYR A 270 18.50 12.93 -7.39
N SER A 271 19.39 11.95 -7.44
CA SER A 271 19.37 10.81 -6.50
C SER A 271 19.45 11.24 -5.04
N ASN A 272 19.95 12.45 -4.77
CA ASN A 272 19.88 13.11 -3.45
C ASN A 272 18.46 13.14 -2.89
N TYR A 273 17.45 13.36 -3.75
CA TYR A 273 16.05 13.32 -3.32
C TYR A 273 15.68 11.95 -2.76
N LYS A 274 15.99 10.89 -3.51
CA LYS A 274 15.69 9.50 -3.09
C LYS A 274 16.47 9.09 -1.84
N ILE A 275 17.74 9.48 -1.75
CA ILE A 275 18.58 9.26 -0.58
C ILE A 275 18.00 9.97 0.66
N CYS A 276 17.57 11.23 0.51
CA CYS A 276 16.90 11.98 1.58
C CYS A 276 15.55 11.35 1.96
N GLU A 277 14.79 10.86 1.00
CA GLU A 277 13.55 10.13 1.22
C GLU A 277 13.79 8.87 2.06
N ASN A 278 14.80 8.07 1.68
CA ASN A 278 15.17 6.87 2.42
C ASN A 278 15.67 7.17 3.83
N LEU A 279 16.42 8.26 4.01
CA LEU A 279 16.79 8.73 5.34
C LEU A 279 15.57 9.05 6.18
N VAL A 280 14.59 9.80 5.64
CA VAL A 280 13.35 10.14 6.35
C VAL A 280 12.52 8.89 6.67
N LYS A 281 12.41 7.93 5.75
CA LYS A 281 11.76 6.63 5.99
C LYS A 281 12.46 5.83 7.09
N TYR A 282 13.79 5.84 7.12
CA TYR A 282 14.57 5.21 8.19
C TYR A 282 14.27 5.83 9.55
N LEU A 283 14.16 7.17 9.63
CA LEU A 283 13.88 7.89 10.87
C LEU A 283 12.44 7.73 11.38
N ASN A 284 11.51 7.51 10.48
CA ASN A 284 10.09 7.31 10.77
C ASN A 284 9.55 6.15 9.93
N PRO A 285 9.91 4.91 10.27
CA PRO A 285 9.43 3.76 9.54
C PRO A 285 7.91 3.68 9.61
N VAL A 286 7.31 3.43 8.46
CA VAL A 286 5.86 3.25 8.36
C VAL A 286 5.45 2.06 9.23
N GLN A 287 4.56 2.30 10.18
CA GLN A 287 4.02 1.23 11.01
C GLN A 287 3.01 0.42 10.19
N ILE A 288 3.37 -0.80 9.85
CA ILE A 288 2.47 -1.72 9.16
C ILE A 288 1.62 -2.43 10.20
N THR A 289 0.30 -2.32 10.06
CA THR A 289 -0.65 -3.01 10.93
C THR A 289 -1.14 -4.28 10.24
N PRO A 290 -1.11 -5.44 10.90
CA PRO A 290 -1.68 -6.67 10.34
C PRO A 290 -3.15 -6.49 9.94
N ILE A 291 -3.52 -6.98 8.75
CA ILE A 291 -4.87 -6.80 8.20
C ILE A 291 -5.93 -7.39 9.13
N GLY A 292 -5.68 -8.58 9.72
CA GLY A 292 -6.59 -9.19 10.67
C GLY A 292 -6.82 -8.39 11.96
N THR A 293 -5.95 -7.41 12.28
CA THR A 293 -6.16 -6.44 13.35
C THR A 293 -7.11 -5.34 12.89
N VAL A 294 -6.89 -4.80 11.68
CA VAL A 294 -7.73 -3.73 11.12
C VAL A 294 -9.14 -4.24 10.83
N ASN A 295 -9.28 -5.46 10.32
CA ASN A 295 -10.58 -6.07 10.01
C ASN A 295 -11.47 -6.34 11.25
N LYS A 296 -10.90 -6.32 12.44
CA LYS A 296 -11.65 -6.49 13.72
C LYS A 296 -12.03 -5.17 14.38
N VAL A 297 -11.68 -4.04 13.78
CA VAL A 297 -12.05 -2.72 14.31
C VAL A 297 -13.55 -2.52 14.22
N THR A 298 -14.15 -2.04 15.29
CA THR A 298 -15.60 -1.78 15.39
C THR A 298 -15.96 -0.31 15.27
N GLU A 299 -14.96 0.56 15.13
CA GLU A 299 -15.13 2.02 15.04
C GLU A 299 -14.48 2.55 13.75
N THR A 300 -15.01 3.66 13.25
CA THR A 300 -14.51 4.32 12.03
C THR A 300 -13.58 5.50 12.36
N GLY A 301 -12.84 5.95 11.33
CA GLY A 301 -12.02 7.16 11.44
C GLY A 301 -10.58 6.91 11.92
N TYR A 302 -10.18 5.67 12.16
CA TYR A 302 -8.80 5.33 12.53
C TYR A 302 -7.93 5.13 11.30
N LYS A 303 -6.77 5.77 11.30
CA LYS A 303 -5.80 5.68 10.20
C LYS A 303 -4.87 4.50 10.43
N TYR A 304 -4.76 3.65 9.41
CA TYR A 304 -3.83 2.51 9.38
C TYR A 304 -3.02 2.51 8.08
N THR A 305 -1.86 1.86 8.16
CA THR A 305 -1.13 1.42 6.96
C THR A 305 -1.02 -0.09 7.02
N ILE A 306 -1.43 -0.76 5.96
CA ILE A 306 -1.39 -2.21 5.81
C ILE A 306 -0.53 -2.60 4.61
N GLU A 307 -0.01 -3.82 4.62
CA GLU A 307 0.52 -4.48 3.42
C GLU A 307 -0.24 -5.77 3.18
N GLY A 308 -0.54 -6.06 1.93
CA GLY A 308 -1.24 -7.29 1.55
C GLY A 308 -1.14 -7.58 0.07
N ILE A 309 -1.61 -8.76 -0.31
CA ILE A 309 -1.68 -9.19 -1.70
C ILE A 309 -3.11 -8.97 -2.21
N VAL A 310 -3.23 -8.37 -3.38
CA VAL A 310 -4.51 -8.15 -4.08
C VAL A 310 -5.11 -9.49 -4.49
N THR A 311 -6.35 -9.73 -4.10
CA THR A 311 -7.08 -10.99 -4.34
C THR A 311 -8.20 -10.88 -5.36
N ALA A 312 -8.52 -9.65 -5.80
CA ALA A 312 -9.43 -9.37 -6.90
C ALA A 312 -8.88 -8.20 -7.73
N ASN A 313 -9.11 -8.22 -9.04
CA ASN A 313 -8.67 -7.12 -9.91
C ASN A 313 -9.46 -5.84 -9.57
N ALA A 314 -8.74 -4.74 -9.46
CA ALA A 314 -9.31 -3.40 -9.19
C ALA A 314 -9.39 -2.54 -10.44
N SER A 315 -9.29 -3.13 -11.62
CA SER A 315 -9.38 -2.38 -12.88
C SER A 315 -10.80 -1.91 -13.10
N GLY A 316 -11.05 -0.64 -12.80
CA GLY A 316 -12.37 -0.02 -12.84
C GLY A 316 -13.00 0.10 -14.22
N TYR A 317 -12.39 -0.49 -15.24
CA TYR A 317 -12.86 -0.45 -16.62
C TYR A 317 -13.01 -1.84 -17.23
N ASP A 318 -12.57 -2.87 -16.53
CA ASP A 318 -12.78 -4.24 -16.99
C ASP A 318 -14.20 -4.68 -16.58
N LYS A 319 -15.10 -4.73 -17.56
CA LYS A 319 -16.50 -5.12 -17.37
C LYS A 319 -16.68 -6.57 -16.91
N ASP A 320 -15.60 -7.35 -16.92
CA ASP A 320 -15.61 -8.73 -16.49
C ASP A 320 -15.26 -8.91 -15.02
N THR A 321 -15.04 -7.81 -14.28
CA THR A 321 -14.78 -7.84 -12.85
C THR A 321 -15.91 -7.23 -12.03
N ALA A 322 -16.17 -7.81 -10.86
CA ALA A 322 -17.16 -7.32 -9.91
C ALA A 322 -16.71 -6.05 -9.16
N PHE A 323 -15.47 -5.62 -9.34
CA PHE A 323 -14.80 -4.64 -8.48
C PHE A 323 -14.43 -3.40 -9.28
N PHE A 324 -15.40 -2.50 -9.41
CA PHE A 324 -15.26 -1.31 -10.24
C PHE A 324 -14.23 -0.33 -9.72
N ASP A 325 -14.27 0.00 -8.43
CA ASP A 325 -13.43 1.00 -7.78
C ASP A 325 -12.99 0.58 -6.37
N CYS A 326 -13.11 -0.70 -6.07
CA CYS A 326 -12.63 -1.31 -4.85
C CYS A 326 -11.85 -2.59 -5.16
N THR A 327 -11.09 -3.08 -4.21
CA THR A 327 -10.50 -4.41 -4.26
C THR A 327 -10.39 -5.00 -2.87
N TYR A 328 -9.99 -6.27 -2.81
CA TYR A 328 -9.66 -6.93 -1.56
C TYR A 328 -8.18 -7.22 -1.51
N VAL A 329 -7.61 -7.05 -0.34
CA VAL A 329 -6.22 -7.39 -0.04
C VAL A 329 -6.16 -8.28 1.19
N GLN A 330 -5.23 -9.23 1.20
CA GLN A 330 -5.03 -10.13 2.33
C GLN A 330 -3.55 -10.30 2.67
N ASP A 331 -3.28 -10.56 3.94
CA ASP A 331 -2.02 -11.05 4.48
C ASP A 331 -2.25 -12.39 5.22
N GLU A 332 -1.24 -12.90 5.93
CA GLU A 332 -1.36 -14.12 6.73
C GLU A 332 -2.31 -14.00 7.92
N THR A 333 -2.75 -12.80 8.28
CA THR A 333 -3.60 -12.53 9.46
C THR A 333 -5.06 -12.30 9.13
N GLY A 334 -5.38 -11.93 7.88
CA GLY A 334 -6.74 -11.63 7.44
C GLY A 334 -6.84 -10.96 6.08
N GLY A 335 -8.05 -10.59 5.71
CA GLY A 335 -8.34 -9.85 4.50
C GLY A 335 -9.24 -8.64 4.76
N ILE A 336 -9.26 -7.66 3.88
CA ILE A 336 -10.07 -6.44 4.00
C ILE A 336 -10.42 -5.87 2.63
N ASN A 337 -11.62 -5.29 2.54
CA ASN A 337 -12.02 -4.44 1.41
C ASN A 337 -11.31 -3.08 1.48
N VAL A 338 -10.87 -2.56 0.35
CA VAL A 338 -10.23 -1.25 0.23
C VAL A 338 -10.88 -0.43 -0.88
N PHE A 339 -11.26 0.83 -0.56
CA PHE A 339 -12.03 1.72 -1.42
C PHE A 339 -11.71 3.20 -1.13
N PRO A 340 -11.68 4.13 -2.10
CA PRO A 340 -11.61 3.85 -3.53
C PRO A 340 -10.20 3.45 -3.96
N VAL A 341 -10.09 2.63 -4.99
CA VAL A 341 -8.81 2.27 -5.59
C VAL A 341 -8.77 2.82 -7.01
N ALA A 342 -7.86 3.78 -7.24
CA ALA A 342 -7.57 4.30 -8.57
C ALA A 342 -6.29 3.63 -9.09
N GLY A 343 -6.34 3.12 -10.30
CA GLY A 343 -5.22 2.45 -10.94
C GLY A 343 -5.48 0.99 -11.27
N ASP A 344 -4.54 0.40 -11.99
CA ASP A 344 -4.62 -0.98 -12.48
C ASP A 344 -3.87 -1.91 -11.51
N PHE A 345 -4.60 -2.39 -10.48
CA PHE A 345 -4.08 -3.36 -9.53
C PHE A 345 -4.67 -4.74 -9.83
N LYS A 346 -3.81 -5.73 -9.95
CA LYS A 346 -4.15 -7.10 -10.38
C LYS A 346 -3.98 -8.10 -9.25
N ILE A 347 -4.67 -9.23 -9.39
CA ILE A 347 -4.47 -10.38 -8.51
C ILE A 347 -2.98 -10.74 -8.48
N GLY A 348 -2.40 -10.85 -7.29
CA GLY A 348 -0.99 -11.13 -7.09
C GLY A 348 -0.09 -9.89 -6.97
N ASP A 349 -0.63 -8.67 -7.10
CA ASP A 349 0.12 -7.47 -6.74
C ASP A 349 0.23 -7.37 -5.21
N LYS A 350 1.44 -7.23 -4.69
CA LYS A 350 1.64 -6.85 -3.29
C LYS A 350 1.59 -5.33 -3.20
N VAL A 351 0.75 -4.83 -2.30
CA VAL A 351 0.52 -3.39 -2.14
C VAL A 351 0.70 -2.95 -0.69
N ARG A 352 1.12 -1.69 -0.51
CA ARG A 352 1.05 -0.96 0.75
C ARG A 352 -0.06 0.07 0.62
N ILE A 353 -0.99 0.06 1.56
CA ILE A 353 -2.16 0.92 1.57
C ILE A 353 -2.21 1.70 2.87
N THR A 354 -2.33 3.01 2.77
CA THR A 354 -2.69 3.87 3.90
C THR A 354 -4.11 4.36 3.71
N GLY A 355 -4.92 4.23 4.74
CA GLY A 355 -6.32 4.62 4.68
C GLY A 355 -6.94 4.80 6.05
N THR A 356 -8.23 5.09 6.06
CA THR A 356 -9.02 5.33 7.28
C THR A 356 -10.16 4.32 7.34
N THR A 357 -10.39 3.70 8.51
CA THR A 357 -11.48 2.72 8.67
C THR A 357 -12.84 3.35 8.41
N ALA A 358 -13.68 2.65 7.66
CA ALA A 358 -15.05 2.97 7.35
C ALA A 358 -15.92 1.70 7.37
N PHE A 359 -17.23 1.83 7.37
CA PHE A 359 -18.16 0.72 7.18
C PHE A 359 -19.00 0.97 5.93
N TYR A 360 -19.12 -0.06 5.11
CA TYR A 360 -20.02 -0.08 3.98
C TYR A 360 -20.85 -1.36 4.00
N GLN A 361 -22.17 -1.23 4.01
CA GLN A 361 -23.11 -2.38 4.10
C GLN A 361 -22.80 -3.34 5.27
N GLY A 362 -22.35 -2.81 6.41
CA GLY A 362 -21.96 -3.61 7.57
C GLY A 362 -20.59 -4.27 7.50
N GLU A 363 -19.88 -4.19 6.38
CA GLU A 363 -18.50 -4.64 6.21
C GLU A 363 -17.51 -3.54 6.54
N ILE A 364 -16.46 -3.87 7.29
CA ILE A 364 -15.35 -2.95 7.54
C ILE A 364 -14.52 -2.80 6.26
N GLU A 365 -14.19 -1.57 5.91
CA GLU A 365 -13.32 -1.26 4.78
C GLU A 365 -12.26 -0.22 5.17
N LEU A 366 -11.20 -0.16 4.40
CA LEU A 366 -10.19 0.89 4.51
C LEU A 366 -10.41 1.92 3.39
N SER A 367 -10.87 3.12 3.76
CA SER A 367 -10.99 4.26 2.84
C SER A 367 -9.59 4.76 2.47
N VAL A 368 -9.19 4.51 1.21
CA VAL A 368 -7.82 4.65 0.74
C VAL A 368 -7.39 6.10 0.60
N THR A 369 -6.28 6.47 1.23
CA THR A 369 -5.60 7.77 1.07
C THR A 369 -4.43 7.65 0.09
N SER A 370 -3.68 6.54 0.16
CA SER A 370 -2.60 6.23 -0.77
C SER A 370 -2.46 4.72 -0.94
N ILE A 371 -2.06 4.30 -2.12
CA ILE A 371 -1.74 2.92 -2.46
C ILE A 371 -0.46 2.89 -3.28
N GLU A 372 0.47 2.01 -2.90
CA GLU A 372 1.77 1.81 -3.53
C GLU A 372 1.92 0.32 -3.91
N LYS A 373 2.29 0.04 -5.16
CA LYS A 373 2.62 -1.32 -5.58
C LYS A 373 4.05 -1.65 -5.18
N LEU A 374 4.24 -2.70 -4.38
CA LEU A 374 5.55 -3.14 -3.88
C LEU A 374 6.17 -4.24 -4.76
N SER A 375 5.36 -5.18 -5.26
CA SER A 375 5.79 -6.24 -6.17
C SER A 375 4.60 -6.83 -6.92
N GLU A 376 4.88 -7.66 -7.94
CA GLU A 376 3.88 -8.31 -8.77
C GLU A 376 4.06 -9.85 -8.77
N ASN A 377 3.03 -10.56 -9.25
CA ASN A 377 3.07 -12.01 -9.42
C ASN A 377 3.29 -12.80 -8.11
N ASN A 378 2.84 -12.26 -6.98
CA ASN A 378 2.85 -13.00 -5.72
C ASN A 378 1.78 -14.10 -5.77
N PRO A 379 2.03 -15.28 -5.16
CA PRO A 379 1.05 -16.35 -5.12
C PRO A 379 -0.20 -15.93 -4.36
N VAL A 380 -1.36 -16.35 -4.89
CA VAL A 380 -2.68 -16.11 -4.28
C VAL A 380 -3.39 -17.44 -4.17
N GLU A 381 -3.70 -17.87 -2.96
CA GLU A 381 -4.40 -19.11 -2.69
C GLU A 381 -5.71 -18.83 -1.94
N ALA A 382 -6.77 -19.53 -2.34
CA ALA A 382 -8.06 -19.46 -1.64
C ALA A 382 -8.06 -20.42 -0.45
N THR A 383 -8.61 -19.98 0.67
CA THR A 383 -8.79 -20.81 1.86
C THR A 383 -10.07 -21.63 1.73
N ASP A 384 -10.00 -22.94 1.91
CA ASP A 384 -11.18 -23.81 1.98
C ASP A 384 -11.98 -23.47 3.26
N VAL A 385 -13.28 -23.22 3.11
CA VAL A 385 -14.16 -22.79 4.19
C VAL A 385 -15.47 -23.57 4.22
N THR A 386 -16.14 -23.54 5.37
CA THR A 386 -17.52 -23.97 5.55
C THR A 386 -18.49 -22.81 5.40
N ALA A 387 -19.76 -23.09 5.11
CA ALA A 387 -20.80 -22.09 5.10
C ALA A 387 -20.95 -21.39 6.46
N ALA A 388 -20.79 -22.12 7.57
CA ALA A 388 -20.82 -21.56 8.92
C ALA A 388 -19.74 -20.51 9.14
N GLN A 389 -18.51 -20.73 8.66
CA GLN A 389 -17.41 -19.74 8.77
C GLN A 389 -17.67 -18.47 7.96
N VAL A 390 -18.33 -18.59 6.80
CA VAL A 390 -18.76 -17.41 6.03
C VAL A 390 -19.85 -16.65 6.80
N ASN A 391 -20.80 -17.39 7.37
CA ASN A 391 -21.97 -16.82 8.04
C ASN A 391 -21.65 -16.16 9.38
N ASP A 392 -20.64 -16.65 10.12
CA ASP A 392 -20.21 -16.05 11.40
C ASP A 392 -19.21 -14.87 11.21
N GLY A 393 -18.80 -14.60 9.97
CA GLY A 393 -17.90 -13.50 9.63
C GLY A 393 -16.42 -13.75 9.95
N SER A 394 -16.06 -14.96 10.43
CA SER A 394 -14.67 -15.26 10.83
C SER A 394 -13.67 -15.21 9.68
N VAL A 395 -14.14 -15.32 8.45
CA VAL A 395 -13.33 -15.29 7.22
C VAL A 395 -13.58 -14.06 6.35
N THR A 396 -14.32 -13.06 6.85
CA THR A 396 -14.63 -11.84 6.08
C THR A 396 -13.37 -11.15 5.58
N GLY A 397 -13.36 -10.76 4.31
CA GLY A 397 -12.25 -10.12 3.61
C GLY A 397 -11.28 -11.09 2.93
N LEU A 398 -11.29 -12.38 3.29
CA LEU A 398 -10.41 -13.39 2.69
C LEU A 398 -10.93 -13.89 1.34
N LEU A 399 -10.00 -14.29 0.48
CA LEU A 399 -10.29 -15.13 -0.67
C LEU A 399 -10.55 -16.56 -0.18
N VAL A 400 -11.75 -17.05 -0.43
CA VAL A 400 -12.24 -18.33 0.10
C VAL A 400 -12.72 -19.25 -1.03
N LYS A 401 -12.74 -20.54 -0.74
CA LYS A 401 -13.30 -21.58 -1.58
C LYS A 401 -14.33 -22.37 -0.80
N LEU A 402 -15.54 -22.45 -1.32
CA LEU A 402 -16.65 -23.19 -0.75
C LEU A 402 -17.06 -24.33 -1.66
N LYS A 403 -17.37 -25.48 -1.07
CA LYS A 403 -17.98 -26.63 -1.77
C LYS A 403 -19.34 -26.96 -1.17
N GLY A 404 -20.27 -27.34 -2.00
CA GLY A 404 -21.59 -27.73 -1.52
C GLY A 404 -22.55 -28.11 -2.65
N VAL A 405 -23.83 -28.03 -2.36
CA VAL A 405 -24.93 -28.32 -3.29
C VAL A 405 -25.80 -27.06 -3.42
N VAL A 406 -26.17 -26.74 -4.65
CA VAL A 406 -27.03 -25.59 -4.94
C VAL A 406 -28.46 -25.87 -4.45
N THR A 407 -28.97 -25.02 -3.55
CA THR A 407 -30.30 -25.12 -2.96
C THR A 407 -31.25 -24.00 -3.35
N GLY A 408 -30.72 -22.91 -3.93
CA GLY A 408 -31.54 -21.79 -4.41
C GLY A 408 -30.79 -21.00 -5.47
N ILE A 409 -31.53 -20.39 -6.40
CA ILE A 409 -30.99 -19.53 -7.45
C ILE A 409 -31.94 -18.36 -7.62
N GLU A 410 -31.45 -17.12 -7.46
CA GLU A 410 -32.21 -15.91 -7.69
C GLU A 410 -31.60 -15.12 -8.86
N TYR A 411 -32.49 -14.49 -9.63
CA TYR A 411 -32.13 -13.75 -10.85
C TYR A 411 -32.43 -12.27 -10.69
N ALA A 412 -31.54 -11.42 -11.18
CA ALA A 412 -31.80 -10.01 -11.36
C ALA A 412 -31.58 -9.63 -12.83
N ASN A 413 -32.51 -8.94 -13.43
CA ASN A 413 -32.46 -8.53 -14.84
C ASN A 413 -32.21 -9.69 -15.83
N GLY A 414 -32.67 -10.91 -15.50
CA GLY A 414 -32.48 -12.11 -16.32
C GLY A 414 -31.13 -12.82 -16.17
N LEU A 415 -30.24 -12.32 -15.30
CA LEU A 415 -28.95 -12.92 -14.99
C LEU A 415 -28.94 -13.50 -13.58
N VAL A 416 -28.24 -14.58 -13.36
CA VAL A 416 -28.02 -15.14 -12.02
C VAL A 416 -27.26 -14.15 -11.17
N GLN A 417 -27.82 -13.80 -10.01
CA GLN A 417 -27.22 -12.88 -9.04
C GLN A 417 -26.92 -13.54 -7.70
N THR A 418 -27.82 -14.41 -7.23
CA THR A 418 -27.68 -15.10 -5.94
C THR A 418 -27.76 -16.61 -6.15
N ILE A 419 -26.83 -17.34 -5.56
CA ILE A 419 -26.85 -18.80 -5.48
C ILE A 419 -26.74 -19.20 -4.01
N LEU A 420 -27.73 -19.94 -3.50
CA LEU A 420 -27.67 -20.52 -2.16
C LEU A 420 -26.97 -21.88 -2.23
N VAL A 421 -25.96 -22.05 -1.41
CA VAL A 421 -25.14 -23.27 -1.38
C VAL A 421 -25.19 -23.87 0.02
N LYS A 422 -25.60 -25.14 0.08
CA LYS A 422 -25.59 -25.95 1.30
C LYS A 422 -24.31 -26.79 1.33
N ASP A 423 -23.52 -26.60 2.35
CA ASP A 423 -22.28 -27.37 2.53
C ASP A 423 -22.52 -28.79 3.08
N ALA A 424 -21.43 -29.55 3.26
CA ALA A 424 -21.49 -30.92 3.75
C ALA A 424 -21.98 -31.01 5.22
N ASN A 425 -21.92 -29.92 5.99
CA ASN A 425 -22.41 -29.84 7.37
C ASN A 425 -23.91 -29.54 7.43
N GLY A 426 -24.51 -29.14 6.32
CA GLY A 426 -25.91 -28.76 6.21
C GLY A 426 -26.15 -27.28 6.38
N ASP A 427 -25.11 -26.47 6.57
CA ASP A 427 -25.22 -25.01 6.65
C ASP A 427 -25.35 -24.42 5.26
N VAL A 428 -26.12 -23.32 5.14
CA VAL A 428 -26.37 -22.64 3.87
C VAL A 428 -25.70 -21.27 3.90
N THR A 429 -25.00 -20.92 2.82
CA THR A 429 -24.51 -19.56 2.60
C THR A 429 -24.79 -19.08 1.18
N ARG A 430 -24.51 -17.82 0.90
CA ARG A 430 -24.86 -17.14 -0.33
C ARG A 430 -23.62 -16.83 -1.18
N LEU A 431 -23.64 -17.24 -2.45
CA LEU A 431 -22.75 -16.68 -3.47
C LEU A 431 -23.46 -15.47 -4.09
N PHE A 432 -22.73 -14.39 -4.23
CA PHE A 432 -23.24 -13.16 -4.84
C PHE A 432 -22.45 -12.82 -6.10
N ILE A 433 -23.14 -12.66 -7.22
CA ILE A 433 -22.57 -12.25 -8.50
C ILE A 433 -23.03 -10.81 -8.75
N ASP A 434 -22.07 -9.88 -8.74
CA ASP A 434 -22.35 -8.46 -8.93
C ASP A 434 -22.91 -8.18 -10.32
N GLY A 435 -23.84 -7.22 -10.42
CA GLY A 435 -24.44 -6.80 -11.69
C GLY A 435 -23.46 -6.19 -12.70
N TYR A 436 -22.24 -5.86 -12.29
CA TYR A 436 -21.18 -5.42 -13.20
C TYR A 436 -20.59 -6.58 -14.02
N ILE A 437 -20.73 -7.82 -13.59
CA ILE A 437 -20.34 -9.02 -14.35
C ILE A 437 -21.42 -9.32 -15.41
N THR A 438 -21.48 -8.50 -16.46
CA THR A 438 -22.53 -8.55 -17.48
C THR A 438 -22.08 -9.15 -18.81
N THR A 439 -20.79 -9.21 -19.05
CA THR A 439 -20.21 -9.61 -20.37
C THR A 439 -19.82 -11.06 -20.41
N GLN A 440 -19.83 -11.76 -19.28
CA GLN A 440 -19.49 -13.17 -19.19
C GLN A 440 -20.72 -14.04 -19.50
N GLU A 441 -20.43 -15.22 -20.02
CA GLU A 441 -21.42 -16.28 -20.21
C GLU A 441 -22.07 -16.65 -18.88
N GLU A 442 -23.28 -17.25 -18.95
CA GLU A 442 -23.96 -17.79 -17.77
C GLU A 442 -23.08 -18.85 -17.09
N VAL A 443 -23.30 -19.06 -15.79
CA VAL A 443 -22.62 -20.14 -15.06
C VAL A 443 -23.00 -21.47 -15.69
N GLU A 444 -22.00 -22.15 -16.25
CA GLU A 444 -22.20 -23.39 -16.98
C GLU A 444 -22.75 -24.49 -16.06
N ASN A 445 -23.75 -25.23 -16.52
CA ASN A 445 -24.39 -26.33 -15.80
C ASN A 445 -25.06 -25.98 -14.47
N LEU A 446 -25.26 -24.70 -14.15
CA LEU A 446 -25.92 -24.28 -12.91
C LEU A 446 -27.39 -24.73 -12.90
N ARG A 447 -27.75 -25.50 -11.89
CA ARG A 447 -29.12 -25.96 -11.62
C ARG A 447 -29.28 -26.33 -10.16
N LEU A 448 -30.49 -26.36 -9.69
CA LEU A 448 -30.79 -26.85 -8.33
C LEU A 448 -30.31 -28.30 -8.17
N GLY A 449 -29.70 -28.58 -7.04
CA GLY A 449 -29.18 -29.90 -6.69
C GLY A 449 -27.81 -30.23 -7.29
N CYS A 450 -27.19 -29.40 -8.14
CA CYS A 450 -25.85 -29.68 -8.63
C CYS A 450 -24.80 -29.43 -7.53
N GLU A 451 -23.73 -30.22 -7.56
CA GLU A 451 -22.53 -29.89 -6.81
C GLU A 451 -21.94 -28.59 -7.31
N VAL A 452 -21.38 -27.81 -6.42
CA VAL A 452 -20.72 -26.56 -6.74
C VAL A 452 -19.43 -26.38 -5.94
N GLU A 453 -18.39 -25.94 -6.63
CA GLU A 453 -17.19 -25.36 -6.04
C GLU A 453 -17.12 -23.90 -6.48
N ALA A 454 -17.05 -23.00 -5.52
CA ALA A 454 -17.03 -21.56 -5.80
C ALA A 454 -15.87 -20.89 -5.07
N THR A 455 -15.14 -20.04 -5.80
CA THR A 455 -14.06 -19.20 -5.25
C THR A 455 -14.48 -17.73 -5.30
N GLY A 456 -14.31 -17.00 -4.20
CA GLY A 456 -14.66 -15.58 -4.12
C GLY A 456 -14.24 -14.94 -2.81
N LEU A 457 -14.60 -13.69 -2.61
CA LEU A 457 -14.26 -12.92 -1.41
C LEU A 457 -15.38 -13.09 -0.36
N ALA A 458 -15.03 -13.59 0.83
CA ALA A 458 -15.98 -13.58 1.94
C ALA A 458 -16.28 -12.13 2.32
N SER A 459 -17.55 -11.78 2.34
CA SER A 459 -18.03 -10.40 2.39
C SER A 459 -19.35 -10.32 3.18
N TYR A 460 -19.79 -9.10 3.46
CA TYR A 460 -21.00 -8.86 4.21
C TYR A 460 -21.86 -7.78 3.54
N ASP A 461 -23.18 -7.91 3.64
CA ASP A 461 -24.15 -6.95 3.09
C ASP A 461 -25.42 -6.98 3.95
N ASP A 462 -25.47 -6.14 4.97
CA ASP A 462 -26.57 -6.06 5.92
C ASP A 462 -27.86 -5.49 5.35
N THR A 463 -27.83 -5.02 4.10
CA THR A 463 -28.99 -4.51 3.39
C THR A 463 -29.72 -5.58 2.58
N PHE A 464 -29.11 -6.75 2.39
CA PHE A 464 -29.65 -7.79 1.52
C PHE A 464 -30.76 -8.62 2.17
N VAL A 465 -31.80 -8.87 1.40
CA VAL A 465 -32.97 -9.68 1.77
C VAL A 465 -33.27 -10.65 0.62
N LEU A 466 -33.46 -11.92 0.94
CA LEU A 466 -33.92 -12.93 -0.01
C LEU A 466 -35.33 -12.63 -0.53
N GLU A 467 -35.71 -13.26 -1.64
CA GLU A 467 -37.07 -13.08 -2.25
C GLU A 467 -38.20 -13.39 -1.26
N ASP A 468 -38.01 -14.29 -0.31
CA ASP A 468 -38.99 -14.61 0.74
C ASP A 468 -39.03 -13.60 1.91
N GLY A 469 -38.22 -12.55 1.87
CA GLY A 469 -38.15 -11.52 2.90
C GLY A 469 -37.16 -11.83 4.02
N THR A 470 -36.38 -12.91 3.95
CA THR A 470 -35.39 -13.27 4.95
C THR A 470 -34.10 -12.43 4.77
N ALA A 471 -33.64 -11.74 5.82
CA ALA A 471 -32.37 -11.04 5.81
C ALA A 471 -31.20 -12.06 5.73
N PHE A 472 -30.29 -11.85 4.82
CA PHE A 472 -29.14 -12.75 4.60
C PHE A 472 -27.86 -11.98 4.29
N ALA A 473 -27.26 -11.41 5.30
CA ALA A 473 -26.10 -10.51 5.16
C ALA A 473 -24.78 -11.18 4.72
N PRO A 474 -24.38 -12.37 5.22
CA PRO A 474 -23.14 -13.01 4.79
C PRO A 474 -23.18 -13.42 3.31
N ARG A 475 -22.03 -13.30 2.64
CA ARG A 475 -21.92 -13.73 1.24
C ARG A 475 -20.49 -14.09 0.87
N ILE A 476 -20.33 -14.85 -0.23
CA ILE A 476 -19.09 -14.94 -0.98
C ILE A 476 -19.30 -14.12 -2.26
N ARG A 477 -18.59 -13.02 -2.39
CA ARG A 477 -18.61 -12.15 -3.55
C ARG A 477 -17.74 -12.72 -4.66
N ILE A 478 -18.38 -13.16 -5.74
CA ILE A 478 -17.73 -13.82 -6.88
C ILE A 478 -16.95 -12.80 -7.71
N ARG A 479 -15.72 -13.12 -8.09
CA ARG A 479 -14.86 -12.24 -8.89
C ARG A 479 -15.22 -12.29 -10.37
N ASN A 480 -15.50 -13.50 -10.87
CA ASN A 480 -16.07 -13.73 -12.20
C ASN A 480 -16.85 -15.05 -12.22
N ARG A 481 -17.68 -15.25 -13.24
CA ARG A 481 -18.55 -16.45 -13.31
C ARG A 481 -17.78 -17.75 -13.46
N ALA A 482 -16.57 -17.73 -14.02
CA ALA A 482 -15.69 -18.88 -14.14
C ALA A 482 -15.14 -19.38 -12.79
N ASP A 483 -15.23 -18.57 -11.73
CA ASP A 483 -14.90 -18.98 -10.36
C ASP A 483 -15.98 -19.88 -9.73
N ILE A 484 -17.09 -20.16 -10.45
CA ILE A 484 -18.14 -21.08 -10.04
C ILE A 484 -18.11 -22.29 -10.97
N ILE A 485 -17.81 -23.45 -10.43
CA ILE A 485 -17.72 -24.73 -11.15
C ILE A 485 -18.88 -25.61 -10.68
N CYS A 486 -19.81 -25.93 -11.57
CA CYS A 486 -20.92 -26.83 -11.29
C CYS A 486 -20.65 -28.24 -11.83
N GLY A 487 -20.86 -29.22 -10.97
CA GLY A 487 -20.74 -30.64 -11.28
C GLY A 487 -22.10 -31.28 -11.56
N ASP A 488 -22.16 -32.61 -11.33
CA ASP A 488 -23.37 -33.37 -11.50
C ASP A 488 -24.42 -33.06 -10.43
N VAL A 489 -25.69 -33.39 -10.75
CA VAL A 489 -26.75 -33.35 -9.75
C VAL A 489 -26.56 -34.47 -8.77
N VAL A 490 -26.49 -34.16 -7.50
CA VAL A 490 -26.59 -35.16 -6.45
C VAL A 490 -28.01 -35.70 -6.45
N GLU A 491 -28.22 -36.94 -6.92
CA GLU A 491 -29.52 -37.58 -6.88
C GLU A 491 -29.99 -37.70 -5.42
N HIS A 492 -30.94 -36.85 -5.05
CA HIS A 492 -31.57 -36.96 -3.75
C HIS A 492 -32.71 -38.00 -3.85
N VAL A 493 -32.48 -39.18 -3.27
CA VAL A 493 -33.54 -40.16 -3.09
C VAL A 493 -34.45 -39.67 -1.97
N HIS A 494 -35.66 -39.25 -2.35
CA HIS A 494 -36.63 -38.76 -1.37
C HIS A 494 -37.01 -39.88 -0.39
N SER A 495 -36.71 -39.64 0.87
CA SER A 495 -37.19 -40.47 1.99
C SER A 495 -38.33 -39.76 2.68
N PHE A 496 -39.55 -40.01 2.21
CA PHE A 496 -40.71 -39.42 2.79
C PHE A 496 -41.08 -40.03 4.14
N GLY A 497 -41.41 -39.20 5.08
CA GLY A 497 -41.93 -39.62 6.39
C GLY A 497 -43.31 -40.27 6.30
N ALA A 498 -43.94 -40.45 7.46
CA ALA A 498 -45.29 -41.00 7.52
C ALA A 498 -46.33 -40.04 6.95
N TRP A 499 -47.40 -40.59 6.32
CA TRP A 499 -48.53 -39.78 5.87
C TRP A 499 -49.23 -39.09 7.04
N VAL A 500 -49.49 -37.82 6.94
CA VAL A 500 -50.30 -37.02 7.86
C VAL A 500 -51.56 -36.57 7.14
N VAL A 501 -52.72 -36.80 7.75
CA VAL A 501 -53.99 -36.35 7.19
C VAL A 501 -54.10 -34.85 7.44
N VAL A 502 -54.13 -34.04 6.38
CA VAL A 502 -54.25 -32.57 6.40
C VAL A 502 -55.70 -32.14 6.29
N LYS A 503 -56.56 -32.96 5.64
CA LYS A 503 -57.98 -32.80 5.54
C LYS A 503 -58.66 -34.14 5.66
N GLU A 504 -59.52 -34.31 6.65
CA GLU A 504 -60.31 -35.53 6.80
C GLU A 504 -61.39 -35.62 5.70
N PRO A 505 -61.64 -36.82 5.10
CA PRO A 505 -62.71 -37.03 4.16
C PRO A 505 -64.08 -36.98 4.86
N THR A 506 -65.09 -36.40 4.19
CA THR A 506 -66.49 -36.45 4.63
C THR A 506 -67.30 -37.39 3.76
N GLU A 507 -68.56 -37.54 4.03
CA GLU A 507 -69.44 -38.39 3.20
C GLU A 507 -69.49 -37.92 1.73
N THR A 508 -69.27 -36.63 1.45
CA THR A 508 -69.39 -36.01 0.14
C THR A 508 -68.14 -35.34 -0.40
N GLU A 509 -67.17 -35.11 0.43
CA GLU A 509 -65.92 -34.47 0.04
C GLU A 509 -64.71 -35.37 0.29
N THR A 510 -63.75 -35.29 -0.60
CA THR A 510 -62.46 -35.99 -0.47
C THR A 510 -61.60 -35.34 0.62
N GLY A 511 -60.86 -36.16 1.37
CA GLY A 511 -59.80 -35.72 2.26
C GLY A 511 -58.47 -35.58 1.51
N LEU A 512 -57.45 -35.10 2.21
CA LEU A 512 -56.09 -34.97 1.72
C LEU A 512 -55.13 -35.47 2.80
N LYS A 513 -54.14 -36.26 2.44
CA LYS A 513 -52.99 -36.61 3.26
C LYS A 513 -51.73 -36.16 2.57
N GLU A 514 -50.73 -35.79 3.40
CA GLU A 514 -49.45 -35.25 2.94
C GLU A 514 -48.31 -35.96 3.67
N ARG A 515 -47.21 -36.20 2.98
CA ARG A 515 -45.97 -36.61 3.60
C ARG A 515 -44.82 -35.72 3.11
N LYS A 516 -43.86 -35.47 3.97
CA LYS A 516 -42.71 -34.59 3.70
C LYS A 516 -41.42 -35.38 3.71
N CYS A 517 -40.52 -35.05 2.80
CA CYS A 517 -39.14 -35.41 2.84
C CYS A 517 -38.34 -34.39 3.65
N ASP A 518 -37.21 -34.82 4.24
CA ASP A 518 -36.33 -33.90 4.98
C ASP A 518 -35.75 -32.78 4.09
N CYS A 519 -35.80 -32.93 2.77
CA CYS A 519 -35.43 -31.90 1.80
C CYS A 519 -36.49 -30.79 1.62
N GLY A 520 -37.67 -30.95 2.22
CA GLY A 520 -38.80 -30.04 2.09
C GLY A 520 -39.83 -30.42 0.99
N GLU A 521 -39.50 -31.41 0.13
CA GLU A 521 -40.42 -31.90 -0.89
C GLU A 521 -41.64 -32.54 -0.24
N THR A 522 -42.83 -32.26 -0.80
CA THR A 522 -44.09 -32.69 -0.24
C THR A 522 -44.83 -33.55 -1.25
N GLU A 523 -45.27 -34.73 -0.87
CA GLU A 523 -46.14 -35.57 -1.64
C GLU A 523 -47.53 -35.57 -1.05
N GLN A 524 -48.54 -35.40 -1.88
CA GLN A 524 -49.95 -35.33 -1.48
C GLN A 524 -50.75 -36.45 -2.13
N GLU A 525 -51.67 -37.04 -1.36
CA GLU A 525 -52.58 -38.08 -1.86
C GLU A 525 -54.00 -37.76 -1.38
N ILE A 526 -54.94 -37.89 -2.31
CA ILE A 526 -56.34 -37.68 -2.04
C ILE A 526 -56.93 -38.88 -1.30
N ILE A 527 -57.63 -38.67 -0.19
CA ILE A 527 -58.40 -39.68 0.52
C ILE A 527 -59.81 -39.63 -0.07
N PRO A 528 -60.31 -40.76 -0.61
CA PRO A 528 -61.67 -40.80 -1.17
C PRO A 528 -62.74 -40.38 -0.16
N ALA A 529 -63.80 -39.75 -0.61
CA ALA A 529 -64.98 -39.46 0.23
C ALA A 529 -65.58 -40.73 0.78
N LEU A 530 -66.06 -40.68 2.02
CA LEU A 530 -66.61 -41.85 2.73
C LEU A 530 -67.85 -42.47 2.11
N GLY A 531 -68.51 -41.75 1.17
CA GLY A 531 -69.73 -42.20 0.52
C GLY A 531 -70.90 -42.33 1.46
N LYS A 532 -72.12 -42.01 1.02
CA LYS A 532 -73.29 -42.36 1.76
C LYS A 532 -73.56 -43.87 1.63
N PRO A 533 -74.04 -44.56 2.68
CA PRO A 533 -74.41 -45.97 2.57
C PRO A 533 -75.57 -46.09 1.59
N ASP A 534 -75.51 -47.00 0.61
CA ASP A 534 -76.41 -47.24 -0.49
C ASP A 534 -77.84 -47.51 -0.04
N LYS A 535 -78.75 -46.78 -0.63
CA LYS A 535 -80.19 -47.19 -0.72
C LYS A 535 -80.48 -47.44 -2.19
N PRO A 536 -81.03 -48.60 -2.53
CA PRO A 536 -81.17 -48.99 -3.92
C PRO A 536 -82.30 -48.23 -4.63
N THR A 537 -82.07 -47.72 -5.83
CA THR A 537 -83.09 -47.24 -6.77
C THR A 537 -82.73 -47.45 -8.22
N GLU A 538 -83.74 -47.71 -9.00
CA GLU A 538 -83.87 -48.10 -10.38
C GLU A 538 -83.27 -47.15 -11.44
N PRO A 539 -83.17 -47.58 -12.69
CA PRO A 539 -82.42 -46.88 -13.74
C PRO A 539 -83.26 -45.93 -14.55
N SER A 540 -82.73 -44.81 -14.96
CA SER A 540 -83.30 -43.96 -16.00
C SER A 540 -82.26 -43.35 -16.93
N LYS A 541 -82.57 -43.50 -18.16
CA LYS A 541 -82.21 -43.18 -19.52
C LYS A 541 -81.30 -41.95 -19.79
N PRO A 542 -80.53 -41.99 -20.90
CA PRO A 542 -79.51 -41.01 -21.25
C PRO A 542 -80.01 -39.79 -21.98
N THR A 543 -79.37 -38.68 -21.85
CA THR A 543 -79.46 -37.50 -22.73
C THR A 543 -78.12 -36.95 -23.14
N GLU A 544 -78.14 -36.46 -24.35
CA GLU A 544 -77.08 -36.06 -25.26
C GLU A 544 -76.25 -34.81 -24.87
N PRO A 545 -75.23 -34.49 -25.60
CA PRO A 545 -74.13 -33.54 -25.19
C PRO A 545 -74.37 -32.11 -25.68
N THR A 546 -73.89 -31.16 -24.97
CA THR A 546 -73.81 -29.77 -25.46
C THR A 546 -72.35 -29.21 -25.39
N LYS A 547 -72.11 -28.45 -26.40
CA LYS A 547 -70.88 -27.88 -26.95
C LYS A 547 -70.21 -26.84 -26.05
N PRO A 548 -68.92 -26.47 -26.32
CA PRO A 548 -68.04 -25.72 -25.43
C PRO A 548 -68.19 -24.21 -25.58
N GLY A 549 -67.85 -23.51 -24.50
CA GLY A 549 -67.85 -22.05 -24.47
C GLY A 549 -66.72 -21.47 -23.67
N THR A 550 -65.89 -20.77 -24.43
CA THR A 550 -65.19 -19.52 -24.13
C THR A 550 -64.18 -19.44 -23.00
N THR A 551 -62.93 -19.14 -23.42
CA THR A 551 -61.78 -18.63 -22.73
C THR A 551 -62.02 -17.53 -21.70
N PRO A 552 -61.27 -17.51 -20.59
CA PRO A 552 -61.16 -16.34 -19.72
C PRO A 552 -60.08 -15.39 -20.19
N ALA A 553 -60.40 -14.12 -20.06
CA ALA A 553 -59.50 -13.00 -20.37
C ALA A 553 -58.43 -12.80 -19.30
N THR A 554 -57.22 -12.55 -19.76
CA THR A 554 -56.10 -12.04 -18.99
C THR A 554 -56.39 -10.61 -18.52
N GLY A 555 -56.27 -10.38 -17.23
CA GLY A 555 -56.32 -9.04 -16.65
C GLY A 555 -54.96 -8.72 -15.99
N ASP A 556 -54.22 -7.88 -16.67
CA ASP A 556 -52.99 -7.27 -16.15
C ASP A 556 -53.34 -6.22 -15.10
N THR A 557 -52.92 -6.40 -13.87
CA THR A 557 -52.97 -5.35 -12.85
C THR A 557 -51.57 -4.83 -12.59
N LEU A 558 -51.24 -3.73 -13.24
CA LEU A 558 -50.04 -2.93 -12.95
C LEU A 558 -50.10 -2.41 -11.51
N ASN A 559 -49.11 -2.77 -10.71
CA ASN A 559 -48.95 -2.36 -9.32
C ASN A 559 -48.36 -0.94 -9.25
N VAL A 560 -49.20 0.08 -9.24
CA VAL A 560 -48.87 1.51 -9.26
C VAL A 560 -47.87 1.95 -8.16
N PRO A 561 -47.86 1.39 -6.93
CA PRO A 561 -46.90 1.75 -5.89
C PRO A 561 -45.43 1.43 -6.25
N VAL A 562 -45.17 0.34 -6.95
CA VAL A 562 -43.80 -0.07 -7.36
C VAL A 562 -43.24 0.88 -8.42
N LEU A 563 -44.10 1.33 -9.36
CA LEU A 563 -43.71 2.27 -10.42
C LEU A 563 -43.31 3.65 -9.84
N VAL A 564 -43.96 4.10 -8.78
CA VAL A 564 -43.65 5.36 -8.09
C VAL A 564 -42.33 5.25 -7.32
N ALA A 565 -42.04 4.11 -6.69
CA ALA A 565 -40.76 3.90 -5.98
C ALA A 565 -39.56 3.91 -6.93
N VAL A 566 -39.67 3.27 -8.11
CA VAL A 566 -38.59 3.25 -9.12
C VAL A 566 -38.35 4.65 -9.69
N LEU A 567 -39.38 5.43 -9.91
CA LEU A 567 -39.26 6.82 -10.41
C LEU A 567 -38.62 7.76 -9.38
N VAL A 568 -38.85 7.56 -8.08
CA VAL A 568 -38.25 8.37 -7.00
C VAL A 568 -36.75 8.05 -6.89
N VAL A 569 -36.35 6.78 -6.94
CA VAL A 569 -34.95 6.38 -6.89
C VAL A 569 -34.18 6.90 -8.11
N ALA A 570 -34.76 6.84 -9.31
CA ALA A 570 -34.13 7.38 -10.52
C ALA A 570 -33.99 8.91 -10.45
N ALA A 571 -34.95 9.63 -9.89
CA ALA A 571 -34.90 11.09 -9.73
C ALA A 571 -33.79 11.53 -8.73
N VAL A 572 -33.59 10.78 -7.64
CA VAL A 572 -32.55 11.04 -6.66
C VAL A 572 -31.18 10.74 -7.26
N GLY A 573 -31.00 9.65 -8.02
CA GLY A 573 -29.77 9.33 -8.73
C GLY A 573 -29.36 10.40 -9.74
N ILE A 574 -30.30 10.90 -10.55
CA ILE A 574 -30.05 11.98 -11.52
C ILE A 574 -29.70 13.30 -10.80
N GLY A 575 -30.36 13.59 -9.67
CA GLY A 575 -30.08 14.78 -8.85
C GLY A 575 -28.65 14.78 -8.29
N LEU A 576 -28.18 13.65 -7.80
CA LEU A 576 -26.81 13.48 -7.31
C LEU A 576 -25.78 13.61 -8.44
N LEU A 577 -26.03 12.99 -9.58
CA LEU A 577 -25.13 13.09 -10.75
C LEU A 577 -25.00 14.54 -11.25
N LEU A 578 -26.11 15.27 -11.34
CA LEU A 578 -26.12 16.69 -11.68
C LEU A 578 -25.39 17.56 -10.65
N PHE A 579 -25.52 17.25 -9.36
CA PHE A 579 -24.81 17.95 -8.29
C PHE A 579 -23.29 17.78 -8.41
N PHE A 580 -22.80 16.55 -8.67
CA PHE A 580 -21.39 16.27 -8.87
C PHE A 580 -20.82 16.91 -10.15
N LEU A 581 -21.57 16.88 -11.25
CA LEU A 581 -21.17 17.52 -12.51
C LEU A 581 -21.10 19.05 -12.40
N LEU A 582 -22.02 19.66 -11.65
CA LEU A 582 -22.01 21.12 -11.41
C LEU A 582 -20.87 21.53 -10.46
N ARG A 583 -20.51 20.67 -9.50
CA ARG A 583 -19.38 20.90 -8.59
C ARG A 583 -18.04 20.82 -9.35
N LYS A 584 -17.85 19.80 -10.20
CA LYS A 584 -16.65 19.65 -11.03
C LYS A 584 -16.44 20.86 -11.95
N LYS A 585 -17.51 21.39 -12.55
CA LYS A 585 -17.47 22.56 -13.44
C LYS A 585 -17.16 23.88 -12.69
N LYS A 586 -17.33 23.93 -11.36
CA LYS A 586 -17.01 25.09 -10.50
C LYS A 586 -15.54 25.09 -10.07
N ASP A 587 -14.94 23.89 -9.93
CA ASP A 587 -13.54 23.72 -9.56
C ASP A 587 -12.58 23.94 -10.77
N GLU A 588 -13.07 23.71 -12.00
CA GLU A 588 -12.32 24.02 -13.24
C GLU A 588 -12.31 25.54 -13.61
N LYS A 589 -13.01 26.40 -12.86
CA LYS A 589 -13.06 27.86 -13.06
C LYS A 589 -12.39 28.67 -11.95
N LYS A 590 -11.65 28.03 -11.07
CA LYS A 590 -10.76 28.66 -10.12
C LYS A 590 -9.32 28.29 -10.43
#